data_87192c0271809820f56ee2c935941ab1
#
_entry.id   87192c0271809820f56ee2c935941ab1
#
_cell.length_a   1.000
_cell.length_b   1.000
_cell.length_c   1.000
_cell.angle_alpha   90.00
_cell.angle_beta   90.00
_cell.angle_gamma   90.00
#
_symmetry.space_group_name_H-M   'P 1'
#
loop_
_entity.id
_entity.type
_entity.pdbx_description
1 polymer ?
#
loop_
_entity_poly.entity_id
_entity_poly.type
_entity_poly.pdbx_seq_one_letter_code
_entity_poly.pdbx_strand_id
1 'polypeptide(L)'
;MLRSELTRDQLGHLAVQYAKAMGMRVIAIDGGDAKADLCKKLGAEEYLDYTKTKDLAAEVTRITTYGAHAVIVFAASREAYASGPGFLRPGGTLVAVGLPKETDIIAGAPPLMLALKRLQIVGSVTGTLKVRCISYATYAEVVR
;
A
#
# COMPACT_ATOMS: atom_id res chain seq x y z
N MET A 1 -1.40 -3.71 -3.16
CA MET A 1 -2.28 -2.61 -2.75
C MET A 1 -1.46 -1.56 -2.02
N LEU A 2 -1.59 -0.33 -2.40
CA LEU A 2 -0.83 0.78 -1.84
C LEU A 2 -1.82 1.72 -1.14
N ARG A 3 -1.58 2.00 0.14
CA ARG A 3 -2.26 3.07 0.85
C ARG A 3 -1.28 4.22 1.05
N SER A 4 -1.47 5.31 0.32
CA SER A 4 -0.64 6.49 0.44
C SER A 4 -1.51 7.71 0.70
N GLU A 5 -1.04 8.61 1.55
CA GLU A 5 -1.47 10.00 1.48
C GLU A 5 -0.62 10.67 0.40
N LEU A 6 -1.13 10.74 -0.81
CA LEU A 6 -0.44 11.31 -1.99
C LEU A 6 -0.23 12.83 -1.91
N THR A 7 -0.57 13.46 -0.78
CA THR A 7 -0.25 14.86 -0.54
C THR A 7 1.22 15.00 -0.14
N ARG A 8 2.06 15.42 -1.05
CA ARG A 8 3.50 15.72 -0.89
C ARG A 8 4.42 14.52 -0.62
N ASP A 9 3.92 13.30 -0.38
CA ASP A 9 4.78 12.15 -0.19
C ASP A 9 5.19 11.61 -1.56
N GLN A 10 6.44 11.85 -1.90
CA GLN A 10 7.05 11.42 -3.17
C GLN A 10 7.13 9.88 -3.30
N LEU A 11 6.80 9.11 -2.27
CA LEU A 11 6.94 7.66 -2.27
C LEU A 11 5.74 6.92 -2.87
N GLY A 12 4.51 7.35 -2.57
CA GLY A 12 3.30 6.63 -2.99
C GLY A 12 3.13 6.57 -4.51
N HIS A 13 3.37 7.68 -5.22
CA HIS A 13 3.25 7.72 -6.67
C HIS A 13 4.34 6.89 -7.37
N LEU A 14 5.55 6.84 -6.83
CA LEU A 14 6.62 5.97 -7.31
C LEU A 14 6.27 4.50 -7.08
N ALA A 15 5.72 4.17 -5.91
CA ALA A 15 5.33 2.81 -5.58
C ALA A 15 4.27 2.24 -6.54
N VAL A 16 3.30 3.06 -6.99
CA VAL A 16 2.33 2.66 -8.03
C VAL A 16 3.06 2.26 -9.32
N GLN A 17 3.98 3.10 -9.78
CA GLN A 17 4.74 2.87 -11.01
C GLN A 17 5.62 1.63 -10.92
N TYR A 18 6.38 1.47 -9.83
CA TYR A 18 7.22 0.29 -9.62
C TYR A 18 6.39 -0.99 -9.55
N ALA A 19 5.32 -1.00 -8.79
CA ALA A 19 4.45 -2.17 -8.67
C ALA A 19 3.85 -2.55 -10.03
N LYS A 20 3.43 -1.56 -10.83
CA LYS A 20 2.93 -1.78 -12.20
C LYS A 20 4.02 -2.34 -13.10
N ALA A 21 5.23 -1.77 -13.09
CA ALA A 21 6.37 -2.25 -13.88
C ALA A 21 6.78 -3.69 -13.51
N MET A 22 6.61 -4.07 -12.24
CA MET A 22 6.81 -5.44 -11.76
C MET A 22 5.66 -6.40 -12.09
N GLY A 23 4.67 -5.98 -12.87
CA GLY A 23 3.53 -6.80 -13.27
C GLY A 23 2.46 -7.00 -12.20
N MET A 24 2.47 -6.20 -11.13
CA MET A 24 1.49 -6.31 -10.07
C MET A 24 0.19 -5.55 -10.40
N ARG A 25 -0.94 -6.08 -9.93
CA ARG A 25 -2.20 -5.35 -9.92
C ARG A 25 -2.20 -4.38 -8.75
N VAL A 26 -2.40 -3.10 -9.03
CA VAL A 26 -2.28 -2.04 -8.03
C VAL A 26 -3.63 -1.44 -7.71
N ILE A 27 -4.02 -1.51 -6.44
CA ILE A 27 -5.16 -0.77 -5.89
C ILE A 27 -4.59 0.34 -5.01
N ALA A 28 -4.83 1.59 -5.37
CA ALA A 28 -4.43 2.73 -4.58
C ALA A 28 -5.56 3.14 -3.63
N ILE A 29 -5.23 3.43 -2.37
CA ILE A 29 -6.19 3.94 -1.38
C ILE A 29 -5.69 5.28 -0.89
N ASP A 30 -6.46 6.33 -1.14
CA ASP A 30 -6.15 7.69 -0.68
C ASP A 30 -7.44 8.53 -0.62
N GLY A 31 -7.37 9.82 -0.34
CA GLY A 31 -8.52 10.72 -0.33
C GLY A 31 -8.43 11.80 -1.41
N GLY A 32 -9.53 12.03 -2.12
CA GLY A 32 -9.72 13.12 -3.08
C GLY A 32 -9.57 12.73 -4.56
N ASP A 33 -10.39 13.37 -5.39
CA ASP A 33 -10.55 13.02 -6.82
C ASP A 33 -9.30 13.35 -7.66
N ALA A 34 -8.61 14.43 -7.35
CA ALA A 34 -7.37 14.80 -8.06
C ALA A 34 -6.27 13.72 -7.95
N LYS A 35 -6.24 13.01 -6.83
CA LYS A 35 -5.31 11.89 -6.63
C LYS A 35 -5.76 10.63 -7.37
N ALA A 36 -7.07 10.43 -7.54
CA ALA A 36 -7.61 9.32 -8.31
C ALA A 36 -7.10 9.35 -9.75
N ASP A 37 -7.17 10.51 -10.39
CA ASP A 37 -6.71 10.70 -11.77
C ASP A 37 -5.20 10.46 -11.90
N LEU A 38 -4.42 10.95 -10.92
CA LEU A 38 -2.98 10.71 -10.89
C LEU A 38 -2.66 9.22 -10.73
N CYS A 39 -3.27 8.53 -9.76
CA CYS A 39 -3.05 7.10 -9.54
C CYS A 39 -3.36 6.27 -10.78
N LYS A 40 -4.46 6.55 -11.45
CA LYS A 40 -4.86 5.86 -12.69
C LYS A 40 -3.87 6.10 -13.82
N LYS A 41 -3.42 7.36 -14.02
CA LYS A 41 -2.39 7.70 -15.01
C LYS A 41 -1.08 6.97 -14.75
N LEU A 42 -0.71 6.77 -13.49
CA LEU A 42 0.51 6.07 -13.08
C LEU A 42 0.39 4.53 -13.13
N GLY A 43 -0.79 4.01 -13.42
CA GLY A 43 -1.00 2.59 -13.64
C GLY A 43 -1.72 1.83 -12.53
N ALA A 44 -2.32 2.52 -11.56
CA ALA A 44 -3.24 1.88 -10.64
C ALA A 44 -4.46 1.36 -11.40
N GLU A 45 -4.82 0.09 -11.17
CA GLU A 45 -5.99 -0.55 -11.76
C GLU A 45 -7.27 0.02 -11.14
N GLU A 46 -7.25 0.20 -9.82
CA GLU A 46 -8.36 0.76 -9.07
C GLU A 46 -7.88 1.81 -8.07
N TYR A 47 -8.77 2.75 -7.77
CA TYR A 47 -8.59 3.76 -6.74
C TYR A 47 -9.76 3.75 -5.78
N LEU A 48 -9.48 3.66 -4.50
CA LEU A 48 -10.48 3.70 -3.44
C LEU A 48 -10.29 4.98 -2.61
N ASP A 49 -11.30 5.82 -2.61
CA ASP A 49 -11.33 7.01 -1.76
C ASP A 49 -11.82 6.62 -0.36
N TYR A 50 -10.92 6.64 0.63
CA TYR A 50 -11.27 6.27 2.01
C TYR A 50 -12.26 7.25 2.66
N THR A 51 -12.41 8.47 2.14
CA THR A 51 -13.39 9.44 2.65
C THR A 51 -14.80 9.16 2.17
N LYS A 52 -14.95 8.46 1.06
CA LYS A 52 -16.23 8.14 0.41
C LYS A 52 -16.66 6.68 0.61
N THR A 53 -15.70 5.78 0.81
CA THR A 53 -15.96 4.33 0.90
C THR A 53 -16.19 3.92 2.35
N LYS A 54 -17.40 3.48 2.67
CA LYS A 54 -17.78 3.07 4.04
C LYS A 54 -17.02 1.84 4.54
N ASP A 55 -16.84 0.84 3.68
CA ASP A 55 -16.14 -0.42 4.01
C ASP A 55 -15.07 -0.70 2.96
N LEU A 56 -13.86 -0.23 3.25
CA LEU A 56 -12.69 -0.45 2.40
C LEU A 56 -12.31 -1.93 2.31
N ALA A 57 -12.49 -2.70 3.39
CA ALA A 57 -12.09 -4.10 3.41
C ALA A 57 -12.99 -4.95 2.51
N ALA A 58 -14.30 -4.70 2.57
CA ALA A 58 -15.25 -5.34 1.67
C ALA A 58 -14.97 -5.00 0.21
N GLU A 59 -14.66 -3.73 -0.09
CA GLU A 59 -14.39 -3.28 -1.45
C GLU A 59 -13.08 -3.87 -2.00
N VAL A 60 -12.01 -3.90 -1.19
CA VAL A 60 -10.77 -4.59 -1.55
C VAL A 60 -11.03 -6.08 -1.81
N THR A 61 -11.83 -6.73 -0.98
CA THR A 61 -12.17 -8.15 -1.16
C THR A 61 -12.98 -8.35 -2.44
N ARG A 62 -13.91 -7.47 -2.76
CA ARG A 62 -14.69 -7.50 -4.00
C ARG A 62 -13.77 -7.44 -5.24
N ILE A 63 -12.78 -6.55 -5.23
CA ILE A 63 -11.84 -6.37 -6.36
C ILE A 63 -10.86 -7.55 -6.47
N THR A 64 -10.40 -8.07 -5.34
CA THR A 64 -9.32 -9.08 -5.29
C THR A 64 -9.82 -10.51 -5.09
N THR A 65 -11.09 -10.71 -4.79
CA THR A 65 -11.76 -11.97 -4.44
C THR A 65 -11.37 -12.51 -3.05
N TYR A 66 -10.09 -12.47 -2.68
CA TYR A 66 -9.59 -13.07 -1.43
C TYR A 66 -8.82 -12.10 -0.53
N GLY A 67 -8.72 -10.85 -0.91
CA GLY A 67 -7.85 -9.84 -0.28
C GLY A 67 -6.50 -9.67 -1.00
N ALA A 68 -5.76 -8.67 -0.59
CA ALA A 68 -4.49 -8.30 -1.22
C ALA A 68 -3.34 -9.22 -0.78
N HIS A 69 -2.39 -9.50 -1.69
CA HIS A 69 -1.16 -10.23 -1.36
C HIS A 69 -0.24 -9.42 -0.45
N ALA A 70 -0.18 -8.12 -0.69
CA ALA A 70 0.59 -7.19 0.13
C ALA A 70 -0.13 -5.86 0.28
N VAL A 71 0.06 -5.23 1.41
CA VAL A 71 -0.39 -3.87 1.71
C VAL A 71 0.84 -3.07 2.12
N ILE A 72 1.14 -1.99 1.39
CA ILE A 72 2.23 -1.09 1.73
C ILE A 72 1.62 0.19 2.29
N VAL A 73 1.97 0.53 3.52
CA VAL A 73 1.44 1.69 4.23
C VAL A 73 2.48 2.81 4.19
N PHE A 74 2.22 3.83 3.39
CA PHE A 74 3.04 5.05 3.35
C PHE A 74 2.48 6.16 4.25
N ALA A 75 1.19 6.10 4.56
CA ALA A 75 0.54 7.08 5.42
C ALA A 75 1.03 6.95 6.87
N ALA A 76 1.39 8.08 7.46
CA ALA A 76 1.79 8.17 8.86
C ALA A 76 0.56 8.40 9.76
N SER A 77 -0.48 7.58 9.62
CA SER A 77 -1.72 7.71 10.41
C SER A 77 -2.13 6.40 11.08
N ARG A 78 -2.76 6.54 12.24
CA ARG A 78 -3.28 5.41 13.03
C ARG A 78 -4.28 4.56 12.25
N GLU A 79 -5.19 5.22 11.53
CA GLU A 79 -6.25 4.58 10.76
C GLU A 79 -5.69 3.75 9.61
N ALA A 80 -4.59 4.22 8.99
CA ALA A 80 -3.92 3.49 7.92
C ALA A 80 -3.34 2.16 8.42
N TYR A 81 -2.65 2.20 9.56
CA TYR A 81 -2.08 1.00 10.17
C TYR A 81 -3.14 0.08 10.74
N ALA A 82 -4.17 0.61 11.38
CA ALA A 82 -5.26 -0.19 11.96
C ALA A 82 -6.07 -0.95 10.90
N SER A 83 -6.32 -0.34 9.74
CA SER A 83 -7.11 -0.97 8.67
C SER A 83 -6.30 -1.89 7.75
N GLY A 84 -5.00 -1.67 7.64
CA GLY A 84 -4.11 -2.41 6.72
C GLY A 84 -4.22 -3.93 6.78
N PRO A 85 -4.17 -4.57 7.96
CA PRO A 85 -4.32 -6.01 8.09
C PRO A 85 -5.65 -6.57 7.58
N GLY A 86 -6.73 -5.76 7.67
CA GLY A 86 -8.07 -6.13 7.18
C GLY A 86 -8.12 -6.38 5.67
N PHE A 87 -7.25 -5.74 4.92
CA PHE A 87 -7.19 -5.84 3.46
C PHE A 87 -6.44 -7.07 2.96
N LEU A 88 -5.70 -7.75 3.85
CA LEU A 88 -4.84 -8.86 3.47
C LEU A 88 -5.59 -10.18 3.35
N ARG A 89 -5.24 -10.95 2.33
CA ARG A 89 -5.59 -12.36 2.23
C ARG A 89 -4.78 -13.22 3.21
N PRO A 90 -5.16 -14.48 3.46
CA PRO A 90 -4.30 -15.43 4.16
C PRO A 90 -2.90 -15.53 3.51
N GLY A 91 -1.85 -15.50 4.35
CA GLY A 91 -0.46 -15.46 3.91
C GLY A 91 0.00 -14.10 3.38
N GLY A 92 -0.82 -13.04 3.51
CA GLY A 92 -0.48 -11.71 3.04
C GLY A 92 0.51 -10.96 3.93
N THR A 93 1.18 -9.96 3.35
CA THR A 93 2.23 -9.16 4.01
C THR A 93 1.82 -7.69 4.12
N LEU A 94 1.90 -7.13 5.32
CA LEU A 94 1.85 -5.70 5.54
C LEU A 94 3.28 -5.14 5.61
N VAL A 95 3.56 -4.14 4.79
CA VAL A 95 4.84 -3.42 4.79
C VAL A 95 4.63 -2.04 5.39
N ALA A 96 5.25 -1.78 6.53
CA ALA A 96 5.21 -0.50 7.22
C ALA A 96 6.36 0.38 6.71
N VAL A 97 6.01 1.49 6.04
CA VAL A 97 6.95 2.47 5.49
C VAL A 97 6.74 3.85 6.11
N GLY A 98 5.48 4.29 6.24
CA GLY A 98 5.14 5.57 6.85
C GLY A 98 5.59 5.63 8.31
N LEU A 99 6.22 6.74 8.69
CA LEU A 99 6.72 6.96 10.05
C LEU A 99 5.84 7.98 10.78
N PRO A 100 4.85 7.50 11.56
CA PRO A 100 4.04 8.39 12.39
C PRO A 100 4.92 9.05 13.47
N LYS A 101 4.53 10.27 13.86
CA LYS A 101 5.20 10.97 14.97
C LYS A 101 4.80 10.39 16.33
N GLU A 102 3.60 9.87 16.42
CA GLU A 102 3.06 9.20 17.60
C GLU A 102 3.70 7.82 17.74
N THR A 103 4.36 7.60 18.88
CA THR A 103 5.10 6.34 19.15
C THR A 103 4.20 5.19 19.59
N ASP A 104 2.94 5.44 19.88
CA ASP A 104 1.93 4.46 20.30
C ASP A 104 1.15 3.85 19.13
N ILE A 105 1.44 4.25 17.90
CA ILE A 105 0.85 3.65 16.70
C ILE A 105 1.57 2.33 16.39
N ILE A 106 0.79 1.26 16.39
CA ILE A 106 1.30 -0.09 16.17
C ILE A 106 0.84 -0.59 14.79
N ALA A 107 1.80 -1.00 13.99
CA ALA A 107 1.53 -1.76 12.77
C ALA A 107 1.25 -3.21 13.17
N GLY A 108 0.00 -3.59 13.31
CA GLY A 108 -0.35 -4.92 13.82
C GLY A 108 -1.81 -5.29 13.61
N ALA A 109 -2.12 -6.50 14.04
CA ALA A 109 -3.47 -7.03 14.06
C ALA A 109 -3.68 -7.86 15.33
N PRO A 110 -4.94 -8.14 15.74
CA PRO A 110 -5.21 -9.05 16.84
C PRO A 110 -4.48 -10.38 16.66
N PRO A 111 -3.90 -10.97 17.72
CA PRO A 111 -3.13 -12.22 17.62
C PRO A 111 -3.89 -13.36 16.94
N LEU A 112 -5.20 -13.46 17.16
CA LEU A 112 -6.05 -14.45 16.50
C LEU A 112 -6.04 -14.26 14.97
N MET A 113 -6.14 -13.02 14.49
CA MET A 113 -6.09 -12.71 13.06
C MET A 113 -4.73 -13.01 12.46
N LEU A 114 -3.64 -12.64 13.17
CA LEU A 114 -2.27 -12.95 12.75
C LEU A 114 -2.07 -14.46 12.59
N ALA A 115 -2.52 -15.25 13.57
CA ALA A 115 -2.36 -16.70 13.55
C ALA A 115 -3.23 -17.36 12.46
N LEU A 116 -4.52 -17.08 12.42
CA LEU A 116 -5.45 -17.72 11.48
C LEU A 116 -5.15 -17.36 10.02
N LYS A 117 -4.80 -16.11 9.76
CA LYS A 117 -4.45 -15.66 8.40
C LYS A 117 -2.96 -15.82 8.08
N ARG A 118 -2.11 -16.20 9.04
CA ARG A 118 -0.65 -16.30 8.85
C ARG A 118 -0.06 -15.03 8.25
N LEU A 119 -0.46 -13.87 8.77
CA LEU A 119 -0.03 -12.58 8.25
C LEU A 119 1.44 -12.31 8.62
N GLN A 120 2.12 -11.62 7.72
CA GLN A 120 3.47 -11.11 7.95
C GLN A 120 3.42 -9.57 8.09
N ILE A 121 4.22 -9.03 9.00
CA ILE A 121 4.39 -7.59 9.17
C ILE A 121 5.87 -7.29 9.08
N VAL A 122 6.24 -6.40 8.14
CA VAL A 122 7.62 -6.05 7.83
C VAL A 122 7.78 -4.55 7.84
N GLY A 123 8.80 -4.05 8.54
CA GLY A 123 9.21 -2.64 8.46
C GLY A 123 10.17 -2.41 7.29
N SER A 124 10.07 -1.25 6.63
CA SER A 124 11.01 -0.84 5.58
C SER A 124 11.20 0.67 5.63
N VAL A 125 12.46 1.11 5.71
CA VAL A 125 12.82 2.55 5.74
C VAL A 125 13.73 2.90 4.56
N THR A 126 14.84 2.21 4.43
CA THR A 126 15.86 2.48 3.41
C THR A 126 16.31 1.19 2.73
N GLY A 127 16.72 1.30 1.48
CA GLY A 127 17.29 0.19 0.73
C GLY A 127 18.81 0.22 0.68
N THR A 128 19.42 -0.92 0.41
CA THR A 128 20.86 -1.02 0.12
C THR A 128 21.20 -0.42 -1.25
N LEU A 129 22.49 -0.19 -1.53
CA LEU A 129 22.95 0.25 -2.86
C LEU A 129 22.47 -0.70 -3.99
N LYS A 130 22.41 -2.01 -3.73
CA LYS A 130 21.90 -2.99 -4.70
C LYS A 130 20.41 -2.76 -5.03
N VAL A 131 19.60 -2.51 -4.02
CA VAL A 131 18.16 -2.17 -4.22
C VAL A 131 18.03 -0.86 -5.00
N ARG A 132 18.88 0.13 -4.72
CA ARG A 132 18.90 1.39 -5.44
C ARG A 132 19.23 1.21 -6.92
N CYS A 133 20.22 0.36 -7.25
CA CYS A 133 20.56 0.06 -8.64
C CYS A 133 19.41 -0.63 -9.39
N ILE A 134 18.74 -1.61 -8.77
CA ILE A 134 17.55 -2.26 -9.34
C ILE A 134 16.43 -1.24 -9.56
N SER A 135 16.19 -0.37 -8.57
CA SER A 135 15.20 0.70 -8.66
C SER A 135 15.48 1.66 -9.81
N TYR A 136 16.73 2.04 -10.04
CA TYR A 136 17.10 2.89 -11.18
C TYR A 136 16.89 2.18 -12.54
N ALA A 137 17.18 0.91 -12.63
CA ALA A 137 16.94 0.13 -13.85
C ALA A 137 15.43 0.06 -14.17
N THR A 138 14.61 -0.25 -13.17
CA THR A 138 13.15 -0.27 -13.30
C THR A 138 12.59 1.13 -13.60
N TYR A 139 13.13 2.18 -12.98
CA TYR A 139 12.73 3.57 -13.26
C TYR A 139 13.03 3.97 -14.71
N ALA A 140 14.18 3.57 -15.25
CA ALA A 140 14.54 3.85 -16.64
C ALA A 140 13.60 3.18 -17.66
N GLU A 141 12.97 2.05 -17.30
CA GLU A 141 11.92 1.41 -18.11
C GLU A 141 10.56 2.09 -17.99
N VAL A 142 10.26 2.65 -16.82
CA VAL A 142 8.96 3.31 -16.53
C VAL A 142 8.89 4.72 -17.14
N VAL A 143 10.03 5.40 -17.31
CA VAL A 143 10.10 6.80 -17.81
C VAL A 143 10.29 6.89 -19.33
N ARG A 144 10.46 5.75 -20.02
CA ARG A 144 10.44 5.69 -21.49
C ARG A 144 9.04 5.58 -22.04
#